data_9212fe20f316919ea637c5f9028e0221
#
_entry.id   9212fe20f316919ea637c5f9028e0221
#
_cell.length_a   1.000
_cell.length_b   1.000
_cell.length_c   1.000
_cell.angle_alpha   90.00
_cell.angle_beta   90.00
_cell.angle_gamma   90.00
#
_symmetry.space_group_name_H-M   'P 1'
#
loop_
_entity.id
_entity.type
_entity.pdbx_description
1 polymer ?
#
loop_
_entity_poly.entity_id
_entity_poly.type
_entity_poly.pdbx_seq_one_letter_code
_entity_poly.pdbx_strand_id
1 'polypeptide(L)'
;MREPMQETNMKYMAMYDWMETVRNTNQWLGASARALTSYPATAAMPNPMLDWVRAWGEVTERSFSRMTVKPDWDIAHFTNSKGQDRLVEPRVVMARDFGDLLHFHIPGRTKKRHKVLLAAPMSGHYATLLRSTVLSLLPDCEVYITDWHNARDIPVSAGKFDVEDYTLYLADFMRELGPETHMVAVCQPVPLALAATAYLAKENPDAQPASLTLIGGPVDPDANPTDVTDFGHSVSMGQLHETMIQRVGFKYKGVGRKVYPGLLQLSSFISMNLEKHATAFGDQIARVARDEAGDHDKHNVFYDEYLAVMDMTAEFYLSTVERIFKEREIARNCFTVNGKKVDISKITDVAVKIIEGENDDISGPGQCLAALDLLTGLPDTKKASHLEPGAGHYGIFAGRKWRENIRPLIIDFMASNARTTSTNAANSNSAA
;
A
#
# COMPACT_ATOMS: atom_id res chain seq x y z
N MET A 1 29.25 -23.11 22.30
CA MET A 1 27.82 -23.08 21.89
C MET A 1 27.43 -21.76 21.19
N ARG A 2 28.36 -21.10 20.42
CA ARG A 2 28.08 -19.86 19.64
C ARG A 2 28.14 -20.08 18.11
N GLU A 3 28.60 -21.24 17.63
CA GLU A 3 28.78 -21.52 16.18
C GLU A 3 27.49 -21.73 15.37
N PRO A 4 26.44 -22.45 15.84
CA PRO A 4 25.29 -22.72 14.97
C PRO A 4 24.45 -21.47 14.63
N MET A 5 24.41 -20.46 15.50
CA MET A 5 23.65 -19.22 15.26
C MET A 5 24.35 -18.28 14.25
N GLN A 6 25.69 -18.27 14.20
CA GLN A 6 26.44 -17.47 13.24
C GLN A 6 26.38 -18.06 11.84
N GLU A 7 26.51 -19.38 11.69
CA GLU A 7 26.37 -20.07 10.41
C GLU A 7 24.98 -19.92 9.80
N THR A 8 23.93 -20.05 10.62
CA THR A 8 22.54 -19.85 10.19
C THR A 8 22.31 -18.40 9.72
N ASN A 9 22.82 -17.42 10.45
CA ASN A 9 22.70 -16.01 10.07
C ASN A 9 23.41 -15.70 8.74
N MET A 10 24.60 -16.24 8.51
CA MET A 10 25.33 -16.07 7.25
C MET A 10 24.60 -16.72 6.07
N LYS A 11 23.98 -17.88 6.26
CA LYS A 11 23.19 -18.56 5.23
C LYS A 11 22.00 -17.70 4.74
N TYR A 12 21.26 -17.08 5.65
CA TYR A 12 20.14 -16.22 5.29
C TYR A 12 20.57 -14.90 4.62
N MET A 13 21.71 -14.33 5.03
CA MET A 13 22.29 -13.18 4.35
C MET A 13 22.80 -13.56 2.95
N ALA A 14 23.43 -14.72 2.80
CA ALA A 14 23.90 -15.20 1.50
C ALA A 14 22.74 -15.44 0.51
N MET A 15 21.60 -15.93 0.98
CA MET A 15 20.41 -16.11 0.14
C MET A 15 19.83 -14.75 -0.29
N TYR A 16 19.75 -13.77 0.60
CA TYR A 16 19.31 -12.42 0.26
C TYR A 16 20.24 -11.79 -0.80
N ASP A 17 21.55 -11.82 -0.57
CA ASP A 17 22.54 -11.28 -1.51
C ASP A 17 22.54 -12.02 -2.85
N TRP A 18 22.25 -13.32 -2.84
CA TRP A 18 22.11 -14.12 -4.06
C TRP A 18 20.90 -13.65 -4.89
N MET A 19 19.73 -13.45 -4.28
CA MET A 19 18.55 -12.95 -4.99
C MET A 19 18.82 -11.58 -5.64
N GLU A 20 19.47 -10.67 -4.91
CA GLU A 20 19.87 -9.37 -5.43
C GLU A 20 20.90 -9.50 -6.56
N THR A 21 21.80 -10.47 -6.47
CA THR A 21 22.78 -10.76 -7.55
C THR A 21 22.07 -11.24 -8.79
N VAL A 22 21.11 -12.17 -8.67
CA VAL A 22 20.32 -12.65 -9.82
C VAL A 22 19.56 -11.50 -10.47
N ARG A 23 18.90 -10.64 -9.67
CA ARG A 23 18.21 -9.45 -10.18
C ARG A 23 19.15 -8.52 -10.96
N ASN A 24 20.29 -8.15 -10.36
CA ASN A 24 21.27 -7.27 -10.99
C ASN A 24 21.88 -7.88 -12.26
N THR A 25 22.12 -9.19 -12.26
CA THR A 25 22.65 -9.90 -13.45
C THR A 25 21.67 -9.84 -14.60
N ASN A 26 20.37 -10.08 -14.36
CA ASN A 26 19.35 -9.98 -15.42
C ASN A 26 19.21 -8.54 -15.93
N GLN A 27 19.25 -7.54 -15.05
CA GLN A 27 19.27 -6.12 -15.45
C GLN A 27 20.48 -5.82 -16.36
N TRP A 28 21.66 -6.29 -15.97
CA TRP A 28 22.89 -6.11 -16.76
C TRP A 28 22.84 -6.82 -18.12
N LEU A 29 22.30 -8.04 -18.18
CA LEU A 29 22.10 -8.78 -19.42
C LEU A 29 21.16 -8.02 -20.37
N GLY A 30 20.04 -7.49 -19.86
CA GLY A 30 19.12 -6.67 -20.64
C GLY A 30 19.80 -5.40 -21.19
N ALA A 31 20.48 -4.66 -20.31
CA ALA A 31 21.21 -3.45 -20.69
C ALA A 31 22.29 -3.73 -21.75
N SER A 32 23.01 -4.84 -21.60
CA SER A 32 24.06 -5.24 -22.57
C SER A 32 23.47 -5.61 -23.91
N ALA A 33 22.39 -6.38 -23.96
CA ALA A 33 21.68 -6.73 -25.18
C ALA A 33 21.18 -5.48 -25.93
N ARG A 34 20.54 -4.56 -25.20
CA ARG A 34 20.08 -3.26 -25.74
C ARG A 34 21.27 -2.44 -26.28
N ALA A 35 22.34 -2.29 -25.52
CA ALA A 35 23.50 -1.50 -25.92
C ALA A 35 24.18 -2.07 -27.19
N LEU A 36 24.37 -3.38 -27.27
CA LEU A 36 24.98 -4.03 -28.41
C LEU A 36 24.15 -3.88 -29.70
N THR A 37 22.82 -3.96 -29.59
CA THR A 37 21.92 -3.84 -30.74
C THR A 37 21.62 -2.39 -31.13
N SER A 38 21.81 -1.43 -30.21
CA SER A 38 21.68 0.01 -30.46
C SER A 38 22.96 0.69 -30.91
N TYR A 39 24.08 -0.05 -31.02
CA TYR A 39 25.31 0.51 -31.54
C TYR A 39 25.15 0.91 -33.03
N PRO A 40 25.67 2.07 -33.49
CA PRO A 40 25.36 2.62 -34.83
C PRO A 40 25.57 1.63 -35.99
N ALA A 41 26.58 0.78 -35.90
CA ALA A 41 26.87 -0.21 -36.96
C ALA A 41 25.83 -1.35 -37.00
N THR A 42 25.28 -1.76 -35.86
CA THR A 42 24.24 -2.79 -35.78
C THR A 42 22.85 -2.21 -35.99
N ALA A 43 22.60 -1.02 -35.48
CA ALA A 43 21.33 -0.31 -35.64
C ALA A 43 21.03 0.08 -37.10
N ALA A 44 22.09 0.25 -37.91
CA ALA A 44 21.95 0.55 -39.36
C ALA A 44 21.64 -0.72 -40.19
N MET A 45 21.65 -1.91 -39.62
CA MET A 45 21.37 -3.17 -40.32
C MET A 45 19.88 -3.51 -40.16
N PRO A 46 19.07 -3.51 -41.21
CA PRO A 46 17.68 -3.97 -41.14
C PRO A 46 17.66 -5.48 -40.89
N ASN A 47 17.49 -5.88 -39.62
CA ASN A 47 17.46 -7.28 -39.22
C ASN A 47 16.41 -7.48 -38.11
N PRO A 48 15.27 -8.10 -38.41
CA PRO A 48 14.23 -8.35 -37.45
C PRO A 48 14.68 -9.08 -36.17
N MET A 49 15.69 -9.93 -36.26
CA MET A 49 16.26 -10.63 -35.11
C MET A 49 16.95 -9.64 -34.15
N LEU A 50 17.68 -8.66 -34.69
CA LEU A 50 18.31 -7.61 -33.86
C LEU A 50 17.25 -6.72 -33.18
N ASP A 51 16.14 -6.43 -33.85
CA ASP A 51 15.03 -5.68 -33.26
C ASP A 51 14.39 -6.43 -32.07
N TRP A 52 14.21 -7.75 -32.23
CA TRP A 52 13.74 -8.61 -31.14
C TRP A 52 14.72 -8.66 -29.96
N VAL A 53 16.01 -8.78 -30.23
CA VAL A 53 17.06 -8.81 -29.16
C VAL A 53 17.11 -7.45 -28.46
N ARG A 54 17.02 -6.35 -29.19
CA ARG A 54 16.93 -4.99 -28.62
C ARG A 54 15.72 -4.85 -27.73
N ALA A 55 14.53 -5.24 -28.23
CA ALA A 55 13.27 -5.17 -27.50
C ALA A 55 13.28 -6.02 -26.24
N TRP A 56 13.78 -7.26 -26.32
CA TRP A 56 13.97 -8.12 -25.16
C TRP A 56 14.91 -7.48 -24.14
N GLY A 57 16.01 -6.91 -24.61
CA GLY A 57 16.99 -6.21 -23.77
C GLY A 57 16.37 -5.01 -23.05
N GLU A 58 15.60 -4.19 -23.74
CA GLU A 58 14.92 -3.01 -23.19
C GLU A 58 13.89 -3.39 -22.14
N VAL A 59 12.98 -4.32 -22.46
CA VAL A 59 11.93 -4.78 -21.53
C VAL A 59 12.56 -5.45 -20.30
N THR A 60 13.61 -6.27 -20.49
CA THR A 60 14.31 -6.94 -19.39
C THR A 60 15.04 -5.93 -18.50
N GLU A 61 15.85 -5.04 -19.08
CA GLU A 61 16.53 -3.99 -18.32
C GLU A 61 15.54 -3.14 -17.49
N ARG A 62 14.46 -2.66 -18.12
CA ARG A 62 13.44 -1.87 -17.46
C ARG A 62 12.83 -2.64 -16.30
N SER A 63 12.39 -3.87 -16.54
CA SER A 63 11.73 -4.69 -15.51
C SER A 63 12.61 -4.90 -14.28
N PHE A 64 13.85 -5.34 -14.48
CA PHE A 64 14.77 -5.61 -13.37
C PHE A 64 15.34 -4.35 -12.72
N SER A 65 15.37 -3.21 -13.41
CA SER A 65 15.75 -1.91 -12.83
C SER A 65 14.66 -1.34 -11.93
N ARG A 66 13.39 -1.60 -12.24
CA ARG A 66 12.24 -1.11 -11.44
C ARG A 66 12.02 -1.95 -10.18
N MET A 67 12.36 -3.23 -10.20
CA MET A 67 12.23 -4.09 -9.02
C MET A 67 12.99 -3.49 -7.84
N THR A 68 12.33 -3.44 -6.68
CA THR A 68 12.91 -2.96 -5.41
C THR A 68 13.29 -1.47 -5.35
N VAL A 69 13.02 -0.69 -6.38
CA VAL A 69 13.25 0.76 -6.40
C VAL A 69 11.93 1.48 -6.20
N LYS A 70 11.87 2.37 -5.20
CA LYS A 70 10.68 3.18 -4.98
C LYS A 70 10.45 4.11 -6.17
N PRO A 71 9.28 4.05 -6.83
CA PRO A 71 8.94 5.03 -7.85
C PRO A 71 8.78 6.42 -7.25
N ASP A 72 9.09 7.45 -8.04
CA ASP A 72 8.75 8.82 -7.67
C ASP A 72 7.23 9.01 -7.71
N TRP A 73 6.73 9.94 -6.92
CA TRP A 73 5.30 10.25 -6.92
C TRP A 73 4.82 10.85 -8.25
N ASP A 74 5.69 11.53 -9.00
CA ASP A 74 5.41 12.16 -10.30
C ASP A 74 4.11 12.99 -10.33
N ILE A 75 3.76 13.58 -9.17
CA ILE A 75 2.60 14.43 -8.99
C ILE A 75 3.09 15.88 -8.83
N ALA A 76 3.54 16.49 -9.92
CA ALA A 76 3.94 17.89 -9.91
C ALA A 76 2.75 18.84 -10.15
N HIS A 77 1.72 18.38 -10.85
CA HIS A 77 0.55 19.17 -11.21
C HIS A 77 -0.71 18.30 -11.26
N PHE A 78 -1.87 18.91 -11.07
CA PHE A 78 -3.16 18.32 -11.40
C PHE A 78 -4.09 19.38 -12.02
N THR A 79 -4.97 18.96 -12.92
CA THR A 79 -5.98 19.83 -13.53
C THR A 79 -7.23 19.84 -12.67
N ASN A 80 -7.63 21.00 -12.18
CA ASN A 80 -8.84 21.15 -11.36
C ASN A 80 -10.13 21.10 -12.21
N SER A 81 -11.30 21.11 -11.55
CA SER A 81 -12.61 21.06 -12.21
C SER A 81 -12.90 22.24 -13.16
N LYS A 82 -12.09 23.31 -13.13
CA LYS A 82 -12.17 24.47 -14.04
C LYS A 82 -11.17 24.39 -15.20
N GLY A 83 -10.49 23.27 -15.38
CA GLY A 83 -9.47 23.09 -16.42
C GLY A 83 -8.15 23.82 -16.13
N GLN A 84 -7.91 24.27 -14.91
CA GLN A 84 -6.67 24.98 -14.54
C GLN A 84 -5.66 24.02 -13.95
N ASP A 85 -4.43 24.06 -14.42
CA ASP A 85 -3.32 23.33 -13.79
C ASP A 85 -2.92 23.97 -12.46
N ARG A 86 -2.69 23.13 -11.48
CA ARG A 86 -2.28 23.48 -10.14
C ARG A 86 -1.02 22.74 -9.77
N LEU A 87 -0.04 23.48 -9.28
CA LEU A 87 1.19 22.92 -8.72
C LEU A 87 0.85 22.07 -7.49
N VAL A 88 1.55 20.95 -7.35
CA VAL A 88 1.50 20.06 -6.17
C VAL A 88 2.91 19.89 -5.65
N GLU A 89 3.09 20.08 -4.36
CA GLU A 89 4.36 19.90 -3.68
C GLU A 89 4.23 18.82 -2.61
N PRO A 90 4.73 17.59 -2.85
CA PRO A 90 4.79 16.58 -1.81
C PRO A 90 5.69 17.05 -0.67
N ARG A 91 5.19 17.02 0.57
CA ARG A 91 5.90 17.45 1.78
C ARG A 91 5.74 16.43 2.89
N VAL A 92 6.83 16.04 3.53
CA VAL A 92 6.78 15.22 4.75
C VAL A 92 6.29 16.10 5.90
N VAL A 93 5.18 15.72 6.52
CA VAL A 93 4.59 16.40 7.67
C VAL A 93 5.11 15.80 8.97
N MET A 94 5.21 14.47 9.03
CA MET A 94 5.78 13.75 10.16
C MET A 94 6.68 12.66 9.63
N ALA A 95 7.96 12.70 9.99
CA ALA A 95 8.95 11.67 9.65
C ALA A 95 9.04 10.64 10.79
N ARG A 96 9.03 9.34 10.42
CA ARG A 96 9.19 8.21 11.34
C ARG A 96 10.11 7.17 10.71
N ASP A 97 10.70 6.29 11.50
CA ASP A 97 11.68 5.32 11.02
C ASP A 97 11.15 4.38 9.94
N PHE A 98 9.89 3.93 10.07
CA PHE A 98 9.29 2.93 9.18
C PHE A 98 8.33 3.50 8.13
N GLY A 99 8.03 4.80 8.19
CA GLY A 99 7.15 5.45 7.22
C GLY A 99 6.80 6.86 7.62
N ASP A 100 6.62 7.70 6.62
CA ASP A 100 6.33 9.12 6.78
C ASP A 100 4.83 9.41 6.59
N LEU A 101 4.36 10.49 7.18
CA LEU A 101 3.11 11.14 6.80
C LEU A 101 3.42 12.16 5.71
N LEU A 102 3.02 11.87 4.49
CA LEU A 102 3.26 12.72 3.32
C LEU A 102 2.01 13.53 2.99
N HIS A 103 2.16 14.82 2.75
CA HIS A 103 1.11 15.76 2.33
C HIS A 103 1.34 16.22 0.89
N PHE A 104 0.33 16.14 0.04
CA PHE A 104 0.35 16.71 -1.30
C PHE A 104 -0.16 18.16 -1.24
N HIS A 105 0.75 19.06 -0.86
CA HIS A 105 0.44 20.47 -0.67
C HIS A 105 0.16 21.18 -2.00
N ILE A 106 -0.90 21.99 -2.04
CA ILE A 106 -1.26 22.82 -3.20
C ILE A 106 -1.09 24.28 -2.84
N PRO A 107 -0.02 24.94 -3.33
CA PRO A 107 0.24 26.34 -3.04
C PRO A 107 -0.92 27.26 -3.43
N GLY A 108 -1.21 28.24 -2.57
CA GLY A 108 -2.27 29.22 -2.82
C GLY A 108 -3.71 28.69 -2.76
N ARG A 109 -3.93 27.46 -2.28
CA ARG A 109 -5.27 26.94 -2.03
C ARG A 109 -5.86 27.62 -0.80
N THR A 110 -6.87 28.46 -0.98
CA THR A 110 -7.55 29.19 0.11
C THR A 110 -8.84 28.54 0.56
N LYS A 111 -9.50 27.77 -0.32
CA LYS A 111 -10.74 27.09 0.01
C LYS A 111 -10.47 25.87 0.86
N LYS A 112 -11.07 25.82 2.08
CA LYS A 112 -11.03 24.63 2.94
C LYS A 112 -11.60 23.41 2.19
N ARG A 113 -10.92 22.27 2.27
CA ARG A 113 -11.29 21.00 1.66
C ARG A 113 -11.35 19.93 2.74
N HIS A 114 -11.97 18.81 2.43
CA HIS A 114 -11.90 17.64 3.30
C HIS A 114 -10.46 17.18 3.44
N LYS A 115 -9.99 17.09 4.66
CA LYS A 115 -8.70 16.51 4.98
C LYS A 115 -8.83 15.00 4.92
N VAL A 116 -8.02 14.31 4.13
CA VAL A 116 -8.07 12.85 4.01
C VAL A 116 -6.70 12.22 4.26
N LEU A 117 -6.66 11.26 5.18
CA LEU A 117 -5.52 10.36 5.37
C LEU A 117 -5.78 9.07 4.60
N LEU A 118 -4.98 8.79 3.57
CA LEU A 118 -4.93 7.50 2.91
C LEU A 118 -3.97 6.59 3.68
N ALA A 119 -4.48 5.53 4.27
CA ALA A 119 -3.67 4.46 4.82
C ALA A 119 -3.30 3.50 3.67
N ALA A 120 -2.08 3.61 3.17
CA ALA A 120 -1.58 2.79 2.08
C ALA A 120 -1.21 1.39 2.57
N PRO A 121 -1.40 0.35 1.75
CA PRO A 121 -0.99 -1.00 2.11
C PRO A 121 0.53 -1.10 2.28
N MET A 122 0.95 -1.97 3.20
CA MET A 122 2.32 -2.45 3.36
C MET A 122 2.32 -3.96 3.04
N SER A 123 1.94 -4.29 1.81
CA SER A 123 1.82 -5.66 1.31
C SER A 123 2.84 -6.00 0.21
N GLY A 124 3.97 -5.30 0.23
CA GLY A 124 5.06 -5.46 -0.72
C GLY A 124 5.25 -4.28 -1.65
N HIS A 125 4.20 -3.64 -2.13
CA HIS A 125 4.30 -2.47 -2.99
C HIS A 125 4.52 -1.19 -2.19
N TYR A 126 5.16 -0.20 -2.82
CA TYR A 126 5.25 1.15 -2.26
C TYR A 126 3.90 1.88 -2.29
N ALA A 127 3.75 2.90 -1.46
CA ALA A 127 2.53 3.72 -1.41
C ALA A 127 2.20 4.41 -2.75
N THR A 128 3.17 4.54 -3.64
CA THR A 128 3.00 5.05 -5.02
C THR A 128 2.01 4.23 -5.86
N LEU A 129 1.72 2.99 -5.49
CA LEU A 129 0.61 2.20 -6.07
C LEU A 129 -0.72 2.97 -6.02
N LEU A 130 -0.90 3.84 -5.01
CA LEU A 130 -2.09 4.71 -4.88
C LEU A 130 -1.94 6.07 -5.57
N ARG A 131 -0.92 6.27 -6.44
CA ARG A 131 -0.71 7.54 -7.17
C ARG A 131 -1.97 8.03 -7.88
N SER A 132 -2.66 7.15 -8.62
CA SER A 132 -3.89 7.50 -9.32
C SER A 132 -5.05 7.84 -8.37
N THR A 133 -5.10 7.21 -7.22
CA THR A 133 -6.06 7.49 -6.14
C THR A 133 -5.81 8.87 -5.56
N VAL A 134 -4.56 9.19 -5.22
CA VAL A 134 -4.15 10.52 -4.75
C VAL A 134 -4.54 11.58 -5.78
N LEU A 135 -4.08 11.45 -7.04
CA LEU A 135 -4.40 12.39 -8.12
C LEU A 135 -5.90 12.65 -8.26
N SER A 136 -6.70 11.60 -8.15
CA SER A 136 -8.15 11.71 -8.29
C SER A 136 -8.82 12.46 -7.13
N LEU A 137 -8.23 12.45 -5.93
CA LEU A 137 -8.76 13.10 -4.72
C LEU A 137 -8.33 14.57 -4.60
N LEU A 138 -7.18 14.97 -5.18
CA LEU A 138 -6.64 16.32 -5.07
C LEU A 138 -7.62 17.45 -5.45
N PRO A 139 -8.54 17.31 -6.44
CA PRO A 139 -9.52 18.36 -6.75
C PRO A 139 -10.41 18.73 -5.56
N ASP A 140 -10.79 17.75 -4.73
CA ASP A 140 -11.80 17.90 -3.67
C ASP A 140 -11.24 17.79 -2.27
N CYS A 141 -10.04 17.21 -2.10
CA CYS A 141 -9.45 16.92 -0.80
C CYS A 141 -8.09 17.57 -0.60
N GLU A 142 -7.73 17.76 0.65
CA GLU A 142 -6.37 17.94 1.13
C GLU A 142 -5.83 16.55 1.49
N VAL A 143 -4.92 16.02 0.65
CA VAL A 143 -4.55 14.60 0.67
C VAL A 143 -3.26 14.38 1.43
N TYR A 144 -3.33 13.50 2.43
CA TYR A 144 -2.22 12.93 3.17
C TYR A 144 -2.17 11.43 2.92
N ILE A 145 -0.98 10.82 2.97
CA ILE A 145 -0.80 9.38 2.80
C ILE A 145 0.30 8.85 3.71
N THR A 146 0.15 7.61 4.15
CA THR A 146 1.23 6.87 4.80
C THR A 146 2.23 6.42 3.74
N ASP A 147 3.46 6.92 3.80
CA ASP A 147 4.52 6.62 2.83
C ASP A 147 5.56 5.69 3.48
N TRP A 148 5.36 4.38 3.35
CA TRP A 148 6.14 3.35 4.03
C TRP A 148 7.55 3.22 3.46
N HIS A 149 8.53 2.98 4.35
CA HIS A 149 9.93 2.82 4.01
C HIS A 149 10.29 1.35 3.79
N ASN A 150 11.22 1.11 2.88
CA ASN A 150 11.77 -0.22 2.63
C ASN A 150 12.58 -0.69 3.85
N ALA A 151 12.19 -1.81 4.46
CA ALA A 151 12.80 -2.31 5.69
C ALA A 151 14.32 -2.60 5.54
N ARG A 152 14.79 -2.89 4.33
CA ARG A 152 16.23 -3.10 4.06
C ARG A 152 17.08 -1.85 4.29
N ASP A 153 16.46 -0.67 4.22
CA ASP A 153 17.17 0.60 4.37
C ASP A 153 17.08 1.16 5.81
N ILE A 154 16.38 0.47 6.72
CA ILE A 154 16.17 0.88 8.10
C ILE A 154 17.13 0.14 9.02
N PRO A 155 18.03 0.85 9.76
CA PRO A 155 18.97 0.22 10.67
C PRO A 155 18.27 -0.65 11.73
N VAL A 156 18.92 -1.75 12.15
CA VAL A 156 18.39 -2.63 13.21
C VAL A 156 18.16 -1.87 14.53
N SER A 157 18.95 -0.83 14.79
CA SER A 157 18.80 0.04 15.97
C SER A 157 17.47 0.80 16.05
N ALA A 158 16.75 0.96 14.94
CA ALA A 158 15.41 1.55 14.94
C ALA A 158 14.34 0.65 15.61
N GLY A 159 14.71 -0.58 15.98
CA GLY A 159 13.82 -1.52 16.64
C GLY A 159 13.01 -2.38 15.67
N LYS A 160 11.94 -2.97 16.18
CA LYS A 160 10.96 -3.78 15.44
C LYS A 160 9.86 -2.90 14.83
N PHE A 161 9.11 -3.48 13.89
CA PHE A 161 7.85 -2.91 13.40
C PHE A 161 6.90 -4.05 13.06
N ASP A 162 5.75 -4.09 13.72
CA ASP A 162 4.71 -5.11 13.56
C ASP A 162 3.31 -4.48 13.37
N VAL A 163 2.24 -5.29 13.41
CA VAL A 163 0.86 -4.80 13.24
C VAL A 163 0.40 -3.85 14.37
N GLU A 164 0.96 -3.99 15.58
CA GLU A 164 0.69 -3.04 16.66
C GLU A 164 1.35 -1.69 16.36
N ASP A 165 2.62 -1.69 15.92
CA ASP A 165 3.35 -0.49 15.56
C ASP A 165 2.67 0.23 14.39
N TYR A 166 2.19 -0.50 13.38
CA TYR A 166 1.42 0.06 12.27
C TYR A 166 0.15 0.76 12.79
N THR A 167 -0.61 0.10 13.66
CA THR A 167 -1.81 0.66 14.29
C THR A 167 -1.51 1.95 15.05
N LEU A 168 -0.40 1.98 15.80
CA LEU A 168 0.05 3.17 16.53
C LEU A 168 0.51 4.30 15.60
N TYR A 169 1.17 3.99 14.47
CA TYR A 169 1.52 4.99 13.47
C TYR A 169 0.27 5.68 12.91
N LEU A 170 -0.78 4.92 12.57
CA LEU A 170 -2.05 5.51 12.13
C LEU A 170 -2.67 6.39 13.22
N ALA A 171 -2.64 5.96 14.47
CA ALA A 171 -3.14 6.76 15.59
C ALA A 171 -2.34 8.06 15.77
N ASP A 172 -1.01 8.01 15.64
CA ASP A 172 -0.15 9.20 15.73
C ASP A 172 -0.39 10.15 14.57
N PHE A 173 -0.52 9.65 13.35
CA PHE A 173 -0.86 10.47 12.18
C PHE A 173 -2.23 11.14 12.34
N MET A 174 -3.21 10.44 12.90
CA MET A 174 -4.51 11.04 13.19
C MET A 174 -4.43 12.11 14.27
N ARG A 175 -3.60 11.95 15.31
CA ARG A 175 -3.36 12.99 16.32
C ARG A 175 -2.76 14.26 15.71
N GLU A 176 -1.80 14.09 14.78
CA GLU A 176 -1.17 15.20 14.05
C GLU A 176 -2.17 15.93 13.16
N LEU A 177 -3.00 15.18 12.44
CA LEU A 177 -3.93 15.76 11.47
C LEU A 177 -5.19 16.34 12.11
N GLY A 178 -5.60 15.81 13.26
CA GLY A 178 -6.77 16.27 14.02
C GLY A 178 -8.12 15.71 13.56
N PRO A 179 -9.20 15.98 14.33
CA PRO A 179 -10.49 15.30 14.23
C PRO A 179 -11.32 15.62 12.99
N GLU A 180 -10.93 16.64 12.19
CA GLU A 180 -11.60 16.97 10.92
C GLU A 180 -11.15 16.05 9.78
N THR A 181 -10.18 15.18 10.03
CA THR A 181 -9.58 14.29 9.03
C THR A 181 -10.42 13.06 8.84
N HIS A 182 -10.70 12.73 7.57
CA HIS A 182 -11.30 11.46 7.19
C HIS A 182 -10.19 10.44 6.94
N MET A 183 -10.35 9.21 7.41
CA MET A 183 -9.40 8.14 7.12
C MET A 183 -9.97 7.21 6.04
N VAL A 184 -9.16 6.90 5.03
CA VAL A 184 -9.47 5.93 3.98
C VAL A 184 -8.37 4.88 3.99
N ALA A 185 -8.70 3.66 4.36
CA ALA A 185 -7.77 2.53 4.35
C ALA A 185 -8.04 1.62 3.14
N VAL A 186 -6.97 1.25 2.43
CA VAL A 186 -7.06 0.46 1.21
C VAL A 186 -6.34 -0.87 1.39
N CYS A 187 -7.06 -1.99 1.23
CA CYS A 187 -6.51 -3.34 1.26
C CYS A 187 -5.98 -3.74 2.65
N GLN A 188 -4.75 -4.20 2.76
CA GLN A 188 -4.10 -4.77 3.95
C GLN A 188 -4.27 -3.92 5.23
N PRO A 189 -4.17 -2.57 5.26
CA PRO A 189 -4.32 -1.80 6.50
C PRO A 189 -5.75 -1.66 7.02
N VAL A 190 -6.75 -2.14 6.32
CA VAL A 190 -8.16 -2.00 6.73
C VAL A 190 -8.43 -2.48 8.16
N PRO A 191 -8.06 -3.70 8.56
CA PRO A 191 -8.24 -4.16 9.95
C PRO A 191 -7.46 -3.30 10.96
N LEU A 192 -6.25 -2.83 10.59
CA LEU A 192 -5.41 -2.00 11.46
C LEU A 192 -5.94 -0.56 11.59
N ALA A 193 -6.55 0.00 10.53
CA ALA A 193 -7.23 1.30 10.58
C ALA A 193 -8.49 1.26 11.46
N LEU A 194 -9.23 0.16 11.40
CA LEU A 194 -10.35 -0.10 12.30
C LEU A 194 -9.87 -0.18 13.76
N ALA A 195 -8.78 -0.93 14.00
CA ALA A 195 -8.15 -1.02 15.32
C ALA A 195 -7.60 0.34 15.80
N ALA A 196 -6.94 1.12 14.93
CA ALA A 196 -6.44 2.46 15.28
C ALA A 196 -7.57 3.41 15.68
N THR A 197 -8.71 3.35 14.97
CA THR A 197 -9.90 4.15 15.30
C THR A 197 -10.47 3.75 16.66
N ALA A 198 -10.56 2.45 16.95
CA ALA A 198 -11.02 1.95 18.25
C ALA A 198 -10.04 2.26 19.39
N TYR A 199 -8.72 2.19 19.10
CA TYR A 199 -7.67 2.61 20.03
C TYR A 199 -7.82 4.10 20.39
N LEU A 200 -8.01 4.96 19.41
CA LEU A 200 -8.23 6.40 19.61
C LEU A 200 -9.53 6.66 20.35
N ALA A 201 -10.60 5.91 20.11
CA ALA A 201 -11.87 6.05 20.83
C ALA A 201 -11.71 5.94 22.34
N LYS A 202 -10.73 5.15 22.80
CA LYS A 202 -10.43 4.96 24.21
C LYS A 202 -9.36 5.91 24.74
N GLU A 203 -8.24 6.01 24.02
CA GLU A 203 -7.01 6.67 24.53
C GLU A 203 -7.00 8.18 24.21
N ASN A 204 -7.62 8.60 23.10
CA ASN A 204 -7.72 10.00 22.67
C ASN A 204 -8.94 10.23 21.78
N PRO A 205 -10.15 10.31 22.36
CA PRO A 205 -11.40 10.44 21.58
C PRO A 205 -11.43 11.64 20.63
N ASP A 206 -10.74 12.73 20.98
CA ASP A 206 -10.68 13.94 20.17
C ASP A 206 -9.81 13.79 18.90
N ALA A 207 -9.02 12.74 18.81
CA ALA A 207 -8.21 12.45 17.64
C ALA A 207 -8.82 11.38 16.69
N GLN A 208 -10.04 10.91 16.99
CA GLN A 208 -10.73 10.00 16.08
C GLN A 208 -11.01 10.67 14.73
N PRO A 209 -10.99 9.91 13.61
CA PRO A 209 -11.34 10.45 12.31
C PRO A 209 -12.79 10.97 12.27
N ALA A 210 -13.06 11.94 11.39
CA ALA A 210 -14.42 12.41 11.12
C ALA A 210 -15.29 11.31 10.49
N SER A 211 -14.70 10.51 9.61
CA SER A 211 -15.26 9.26 9.09
C SER A 211 -14.15 8.28 8.71
N LEU A 212 -14.50 7.00 8.64
CA LEU A 212 -13.62 5.91 8.27
C LEU A 212 -14.18 5.19 7.04
N THR A 213 -13.42 5.14 5.95
CA THR A 213 -13.75 4.33 4.78
C THR A 213 -12.78 3.16 4.69
N LEU A 214 -13.30 1.95 4.61
CA LEU A 214 -12.56 0.69 4.53
C LEU A 214 -12.79 0.07 3.15
N ILE A 215 -11.70 -0.15 2.40
CA ILE A 215 -11.75 -0.59 1.01
C ILE A 215 -11.03 -1.93 0.86
N GLY A 216 -11.77 -3.01 0.60
CA GLY A 216 -11.27 -4.32 0.18
C GLY A 216 -10.17 -4.90 1.07
N GLY A 217 -10.40 -4.96 2.38
CA GLY A 217 -9.41 -5.49 3.30
C GLY A 217 -9.94 -6.60 4.23
N PRO A 218 -9.06 -7.47 4.73
CA PRO A 218 -9.43 -8.68 5.44
C PRO A 218 -9.76 -8.41 6.91
N VAL A 219 -10.94 -7.88 7.20
CA VAL A 219 -11.42 -7.74 8.60
C VAL A 219 -11.77 -9.11 9.17
N ASP A 220 -12.50 -9.89 8.39
CA ASP A 220 -12.71 -11.32 8.66
C ASP A 220 -12.32 -12.15 7.42
N PRO A 221 -11.10 -12.69 7.37
CA PRO A 221 -10.63 -13.49 6.23
C PRO A 221 -11.50 -14.73 5.93
N ASP A 222 -12.17 -15.29 6.93
CA ASP A 222 -12.99 -16.50 6.78
C ASP A 222 -14.41 -16.21 6.28
N ALA A 223 -14.83 -14.95 6.21
CA ALA A 223 -16.17 -14.60 5.73
C ALA A 223 -16.38 -15.00 4.25
N ASN A 224 -15.31 -14.97 3.45
CA ASN A 224 -15.29 -15.45 2.07
C ASN A 224 -13.83 -15.78 1.68
N PRO A 225 -13.34 -16.99 1.97
CA PRO A 225 -11.95 -17.37 1.75
C PRO A 225 -11.51 -17.23 0.28
N THR A 226 -10.27 -16.81 0.10
CA THR A 226 -9.56 -16.68 -1.18
C THR A 226 -8.26 -17.49 -1.12
N ASP A 227 -7.56 -17.62 -2.25
CA ASP A 227 -6.23 -18.29 -2.29
C ASP A 227 -5.26 -17.68 -1.28
N VAL A 228 -5.36 -16.36 -1.03
CA VAL A 228 -4.53 -15.67 -0.01
C VAL A 228 -4.90 -16.14 1.40
N THR A 229 -6.18 -16.29 1.70
CA THR A 229 -6.67 -16.79 2.98
C THR A 229 -6.26 -18.24 3.20
N ASP A 230 -6.49 -19.08 2.19
CA ASP A 230 -6.17 -20.51 2.23
C ASP A 230 -4.66 -20.76 2.40
N PHE A 231 -3.82 -19.97 1.71
CA PHE A 231 -2.38 -19.98 1.96
C PHE A 231 -2.06 -19.61 3.42
N GLY A 232 -2.66 -18.52 3.93
CA GLY A 232 -2.50 -18.10 5.32
C GLY A 232 -2.80 -19.22 6.32
N HIS A 233 -3.85 -20.01 6.09
CA HIS A 233 -4.24 -21.13 6.96
C HIS A 233 -3.38 -22.38 6.78
N SER A 234 -2.96 -22.70 5.56
CA SER A 234 -2.27 -23.96 5.24
C SER A 234 -0.82 -24.02 5.75
N VAL A 235 -0.14 -22.89 5.86
CA VAL A 235 1.29 -22.83 6.21
C VAL A 235 1.48 -22.56 7.70
N SER A 236 2.34 -23.34 8.38
CA SER A 236 2.67 -23.07 9.79
C SER A 236 3.56 -21.83 9.95
N MET A 237 3.50 -21.16 11.12
CA MET A 237 4.37 -20.02 11.41
C MET A 237 5.86 -20.37 11.35
N GLY A 238 6.24 -21.59 11.76
CA GLY A 238 7.61 -22.10 11.65
C GLY A 238 8.08 -22.19 10.21
N GLN A 239 7.26 -22.77 9.33
CA GLN A 239 7.57 -22.87 7.90
C GLN A 239 7.70 -21.48 7.27
N LEU A 240 6.78 -20.53 7.56
CA LEU A 240 6.88 -19.17 7.07
C LEU A 240 8.19 -18.49 7.49
N HIS A 241 8.57 -18.67 8.76
CA HIS A 241 9.83 -18.13 9.26
C HIS A 241 11.05 -18.73 8.54
N GLU A 242 11.05 -20.02 8.26
CA GLU A 242 12.18 -20.73 7.62
C GLU A 242 12.28 -20.44 6.13
N THR A 243 11.14 -20.32 5.42
CA THR A 243 11.12 -20.24 3.96
C THR A 243 11.04 -18.80 3.44
N MET A 244 10.32 -17.91 4.15
CA MET A 244 10.03 -16.56 3.68
C MET A 244 10.93 -15.50 4.30
N ILE A 245 11.47 -15.72 5.51
CA ILE A 245 12.25 -14.70 6.19
C ILE A 245 13.72 -14.84 5.84
N GLN A 246 14.30 -13.72 5.42
CA GLN A 246 15.72 -13.58 5.11
C GLN A 246 16.35 -12.50 5.99
N ARG A 247 17.67 -12.37 5.93
CA ARG A 247 18.39 -11.27 6.57
C ARG A 247 18.98 -10.36 5.50
N VAL A 248 18.76 -9.07 5.67
CA VAL A 248 19.31 -8.03 4.79
C VAL A 248 20.83 -8.16 4.74
N GLY A 249 21.38 -8.18 3.52
CA GLY A 249 22.81 -8.28 3.26
C GLY A 249 23.58 -6.99 3.53
N PHE A 250 24.92 -7.06 3.38
CA PHE A 250 25.85 -5.98 3.77
C PHE A 250 25.72 -4.70 2.95
N LYS A 251 25.05 -4.73 1.82
CA LYS A 251 24.91 -3.59 0.91
C LYS A 251 23.99 -2.49 1.44
N TYR A 252 23.07 -2.81 2.35
CA TYR A 252 21.99 -1.94 2.79
C TYR A 252 22.17 -1.48 4.26
N LYS A 253 21.56 -0.34 4.62
CA LYS A 253 21.62 0.21 5.98
C LYS A 253 21.03 -0.73 7.03
N GLY A 254 20.01 -1.52 6.65
CA GLY A 254 19.35 -2.50 7.51
C GLY A 254 20.08 -3.84 7.62
N VAL A 255 21.39 -3.89 7.36
CA VAL A 255 22.19 -5.12 7.45
C VAL A 255 21.85 -5.96 8.69
N GLY A 256 21.55 -7.24 8.49
CA GLY A 256 21.17 -8.18 9.54
C GLY A 256 19.71 -8.11 9.99
N ARG A 257 18.91 -7.10 9.57
CA ARG A 257 17.46 -7.04 9.84
C ARG A 257 16.77 -8.25 9.21
N LYS A 258 15.90 -8.89 9.96
CA LYS A 258 15.02 -9.92 9.42
C LYS A 258 13.92 -9.25 8.60
N VAL A 259 13.73 -9.72 7.38
CA VAL A 259 12.74 -9.18 6.44
C VAL A 259 12.04 -10.30 5.69
N TYR A 260 10.82 -10.02 5.23
CA TYR A 260 10.21 -10.73 4.11
C TYR A 260 10.59 -9.97 2.83
N PRO A 261 11.48 -10.51 1.98
CA PRO A 261 12.00 -9.79 0.82
C PRO A 261 10.92 -9.48 -0.21
N GLY A 262 10.92 -8.25 -0.73
CA GLY A 262 10.00 -7.83 -1.77
C GLY A 262 10.07 -8.72 -3.02
N LEU A 263 11.25 -9.21 -3.38
CA LEU A 263 11.40 -10.12 -4.53
C LEU A 263 10.65 -11.46 -4.34
N LEU A 264 10.60 -12.00 -3.11
CA LEU A 264 9.80 -13.20 -2.84
C LEU A 264 8.30 -12.91 -2.92
N GLN A 265 7.88 -11.76 -2.41
CA GLN A 265 6.50 -11.30 -2.52
C GLN A 265 6.08 -11.14 -3.98
N LEU A 266 6.92 -10.48 -4.79
CA LEU A 266 6.67 -10.29 -6.22
C LEU A 266 6.55 -11.63 -6.95
N SER A 267 7.41 -12.60 -6.63
CA SER A 267 7.32 -13.93 -7.22
C SER A 267 6.00 -14.62 -6.89
N SER A 268 5.48 -14.46 -5.67
CA SER A 268 4.17 -14.98 -5.27
C SER A 268 3.02 -14.31 -6.04
N PHE A 269 3.04 -12.97 -6.16
CA PHE A 269 2.03 -12.24 -6.93
C PHE A 269 2.02 -12.62 -8.43
N ILE A 270 3.21 -12.75 -9.04
CA ILE A 270 3.32 -13.17 -10.45
C ILE A 270 2.81 -14.60 -10.63
N SER A 271 3.09 -15.51 -9.69
CA SER A 271 2.68 -16.91 -9.80
C SER A 271 1.17 -17.12 -9.78
N MET A 272 0.40 -16.27 -9.08
CA MET A 272 -1.06 -16.33 -9.05
C MET A 272 -1.70 -16.09 -10.43
N ASN A 273 -1.04 -15.36 -11.33
CA ASN A 273 -1.54 -15.03 -12.67
C ASN A 273 -0.43 -15.16 -13.74
N LEU A 274 0.40 -16.20 -13.65
CA LEU A 274 1.61 -16.39 -14.45
C LEU A 274 1.38 -16.27 -15.96
N GLU A 275 0.32 -16.89 -16.47
CA GLU A 275 -0.03 -16.87 -17.90
C GLU A 275 -0.32 -15.45 -18.40
N LYS A 276 -1.10 -14.68 -17.63
CA LYS A 276 -1.41 -13.29 -17.97
C LYS A 276 -0.16 -12.41 -18.00
N HIS A 277 0.73 -12.58 -17.01
CA HIS A 277 1.99 -11.82 -16.96
C HIS A 277 2.91 -12.22 -18.10
N ALA A 278 3.10 -13.52 -18.36
CA ALA A 278 3.93 -14.00 -19.46
C ALA A 278 3.44 -13.47 -20.82
N THR A 279 2.13 -13.51 -21.08
CA THR A 279 1.53 -12.94 -22.29
C THR A 279 1.76 -11.44 -22.38
N ALA A 280 1.54 -10.68 -21.31
CA ALA A 280 1.72 -9.23 -21.31
C ALA A 280 3.19 -8.83 -21.61
N PHE A 281 4.17 -9.53 -21.05
CA PHE A 281 5.59 -9.29 -21.37
C PHE A 281 5.95 -9.70 -22.79
N GLY A 282 5.45 -10.83 -23.28
CA GLY A 282 5.62 -11.25 -24.67
C GLY A 282 5.07 -10.25 -25.68
N ASP A 283 3.85 -9.77 -25.45
CA ASP A 283 3.20 -8.74 -26.28
C ASP A 283 4.00 -7.41 -26.22
N GLN A 284 4.51 -7.02 -25.06
CA GLN A 284 5.31 -5.81 -24.93
C GLN A 284 6.62 -5.91 -25.72
N ILE A 285 7.34 -7.03 -25.64
CA ILE A 285 8.54 -7.26 -26.44
C ILE A 285 8.20 -7.16 -27.94
N ALA A 286 7.10 -7.76 -28.39
CA ALA A 286 6.66 -7.70 -29.77
C ALA A 286 6.32 -6.26 -30.22
N ARG A 287 5.70 -5.45 -29.38
CA ARG A 287 5.37 -4.04 -29.64
C ARG A 287 6.62 -3.17 -29.70
N VAL A 288 7.54 -3.34 -28.76
CA VAL A 288 8.83 -2.63 -28.77
C VAL A 288 9.65 -3.00 -30.02
N ALA A 289 9.67 -4.28 -30.42
CA ALA A 289 10.36 -4.72 -31.63
C ALA A 289 9.79 -4.10 -32.91
N ARG A 290 8.49 -3.71 -32.92
CA ARG A 290 7.82 -3.04 -34.04
C ARG A 290 7.78 -1.53 -33.92
N ASP A 291 8.43 -0.96 -32.91
CA ASP A 291 8.41 0.48 -32.61
C ASP A 291 7.00 1.03 -32.30
N GLU A 292 6.13 0.18 -31.74
CA GLU A 292 4.73 0.49 -31.38
C GLU A 292 4.55 0.79 -29.89
N ALA A 293 5.61 0.77 -29.09
CA ALA A 293 5.57 1.01 -27.66
C ALA A 293 6.43 2.21 -27.28
N GLY A 294 5.95 3.02 -26.35
CA GLY A 294 6.67 4.17 -25.80
C GLY A 294 6.83 4.08 -24.28
N ASP A 295 7.64 4.97 -23.70
CA ASP A 295 7.93 4.98 -22.26
C ASP A 295 6.68 5.05 -21.36
N HIS A 296 5.65 5.74 -21.83
CA HIS A 296 4.39 5.98 -21.10
C HIS A 296 3.22 5.11 -21.57
N ASP A 297 3.51 3.99 -22.24
CA ASP A 297 2.43 3.09 -22.63
C ASP A 297 1.80 2.37 -21.40
N LYS A 298 0.62 1.79 -21.59
CA LYS A 298 -0.15 1.19 -20.51
C LYS A 298 0.59 0.06 -19.80
N HIS A 299 1.39 -0.73 -20.53
CA HIS A 299 2.19 -1.81 -19.97
C HIS A 299 3.27 -1.23 -19.04
N ASN A 300 4.04 -0.28 -19.52
CA ASN A 300 5.13 0.33 -18.76
C ASN A 300 4.60 1.05 -17.51
N VAL A 301 3.53 1.85 -17.65
CA VAL A 301 2.89 2.54 -16.52
C VAL A 301 2.42 1.55 -15.44
N PHE A 302 1.84 0.42 -15.84
CA PHE A 302 1.40 -0.60 -14.89
C PHE A 302 2.56 -1.34 -14.26
N TYR A 303 3.50 -1.87 -15.06
CA TYR A 303 4.58 -2.71 -14.54
C TYR A 303 5.67 -1.94 -13.81
N ASP A 304 5.87 -0.66 -14.08
CA ASP A 304 6.78 0.19 -13.28
C ASP A 304 6.33 0.28 -11.81
N GLU A 305 5.02 0.25 -11.54
CA GLU A 305 4.48 0.20 -10.17
C GLU A 305 4.39 -1.24 -9.64
N TYR A 306 3.90 -2.17 -10.46
CA TYR A 306 3.67 -3.56 -10.05
C TYR A 306 4.98 -4.31 -9.70
N LEU A 307 6.08 -4.00 -10.40
CA LEU A 307 7.38 -4.59 -10.12
C LEU A 307 8.12 -3.89 -8.97
N ALA A 308 7.73 -2.66 -8.63
CA ALA A 308 8.36 -1.89 -7.57
C ALA A 308 7.92 -2.39 -6.19
N VAL A 309 8.71 -3.28 -5.61
CA VAL A 309 8.43 -3.91 -4.32
C VAL A 309 9.46 -3.54 -3.27
N MET A 310 9.03 -3.50 -2.01
CA MET A 310 9.86 -3.25 -0.84
C MET A 310 9.89 -4.45 0.08
N ASP A 311 10.96 -4.58 0.84
CA ASP A 311 11.03 -5.55 1.93
C ASP A 311 10.16 -5.08 3.09
N MET A 312 9.42 -6.00 3.69
CA MET A 312 8.74 -5.80 4.96
C MET A 312 9.58 -6.33 6.11
N THR A 313 9.43 -5.76 7.31
CA THR A 313 9.99 -6.40 8.51
C THR A 313 9.39 -7.78 8.70
N ALA A 314 10.19 -8.73 9.17
CA ALA A 314 9.69 -10.08 9.47
C ALA A 314 8.56 -10.04 10.49
N GLU A 315 8.68 -9.17 11.47
CA GLU A 315 7.70 -8.97 12.53
C GLU A 315 6.34 -8.54 11.96
N PHE A 316 6.32 -7.59 11.01
CA PHE A 316 5.07 -7.14 10.39
C PHE A 316 4.42 -8.24 9.55
N TYR A 317 5.20 -8.92 8.69
CA TYR A 317 4.68 -10.00 7.87
C TYR A 317 4.13 -11.15 8.72
N LEU A 318 4.93 -11.64 9.68
CA LEU A 318 4.53 -12.77 10.51
C LEU A 318 3.34 -12.44 11.40
N SER A 319 3.33 -11.26 12.02
CA SER A 319 2.19 -10.84 12.85
C SER A 319 0.92 -10.59 12.02
N THR A 320 1.04 -10.15 10.77
CA THR A 320 -0.11 -10.05 9.86
C THR A 320 -0.70 -11.43 9.61
N VAL A 321 0.12 -12.42 9.23
CA VAL A 321 -0.37 -13.79 8.99
C VAL A 321 -0.94 -14.41 10.25
N GLU A 322 -0.23 -14.31 11.39
CA GLU A 322 -0.65 -14.90 12.65
C GLU A 322 -1.93 -14.26 13.17
N ARG A 323 -1.90 -12.95 13.41
CA ARG A 323 -2.95 -12.25 14.18
C ARG A 323 -4.18 -11.87 13.35
N ILE A 324 -3.97 -11.54 12.04
CA ILE A 324 -5.07 -11.12 11.16
C ILE A 324 -5.70 -12.32 10.46
N PHE A 325 -4.89 -13.20 9.87
CA PHE A 325 -5.41 -14.32 9.10
C PHE A 325 -5.69 -15.57 9.95
N LYS A 326 -4.73 -16.07 10.74
CA LYS A 326 -4.90 -17.32 11.51
C LYS A 326 -5.75 -17.14 12.76
N GLU A 327 -5.37 -16.22 13.62
CA GLU A 327 -6.05 -15.99 14.89
C GLU A 327 -7.28 -15.08 14.74
N ARG A 328 -7.39 -14.35 13.63
CA ARG A 328 -8.51 -13.48 13.31
C ARG A 328 -8.84 -12.52 14.46
N GLU A 329 -7.81 -11.95 15.10
CA GLU A 329 -7.97 -11.17 16.33
C GLU A 329 -8.90 -9.97 16.14
N ILE A 330 -8.92 -9.35 14.95
CA ILE A 330 -9.85 -8.25 14.63
C ILE A 330 -11.28 -8.77 14.55
N ALA A 331 -11.53 -9.82 13.74
CA ALA A 331 -12.87 -10.41 13.58
C ALA A 331 -13.44 -10.91 14.91
N ARG A 332 -12.59 -11.43 15.78
CA ARG A 332 -12.96 -11.91 17.13
C ARG A 332 -12.99 -10.79 18.17
N ASN A 333 -12.74 -9.54 17.78
CA ASN A 333 -12.66 -8.37 18.67
C ASN A 333 -11.75 -8.61 19.89
N CYS A 334 -10.60 -9.26 19.70
CA CYS A 334 -9.63 -9.54 20.75
C CYS A 334 -8.21 -8.99 20.45
N PHE A 335 -8.05 -8.21 19.41
CA PHE A 335 -6.78 -7.56 19.06
C PHE A 335 -6.26 -6.70 20.21
N THR A 336 -4.95 -6.73 20.41
CA THR A 336 -4.28 -5.97 21.47
C THR A 336 -3.26 -5.00 20.91
N VAL A 337 -3.07 -3.89 21.60
CA VAL A 337 -1.97 -2.93 21.38
C VAL A 337 -1.29 -2.71 22.73
N ASN A 338 0.02 -2.94 22.80
CA ASN A 338 0.79 -2.88 24.07
C ASN A 338 0.15 -3.72 25.19
N GLY A 339 -0.35 -4.92 24.83
CA GLY A 339 -1.00 -5.86 25.77
C GLY A 339 -2.39 -5.43 26.25
N LYS A 340 -2.94 -4.32 25.75
CA LYS A 340 -4.29 -3.86 26.09
C LYS A 340 -5.25 -4.16 24.94
N LYS A 341 -6.39 -4.76 25.25
CA LYS A 341 -7.42 -5.02 24.25
C LYS A 341 -7.91 -3.72 23.61
N VAL A 342 -7.99 -3.73 22.29
CA VAL A 342 -8.64 -2.72 21.45
C VAL A 342 -10.05 -3.20 21.14
N ASP A 343 -11.05 -2.52 21.66
CA ASP A 343 -12.46 -2.92 21.55
C ASP A 343 -13.15 -2.11 20.45
N ILE A 344 -13.43 -2.74 19.32
CA ILE A 344 -14.05 -2.12 18.15
C ILE A 344 -15.46 -1.65 18.44
N SER A 345 -16.18 -2.28 19.38
CA SER A 345 -17.51 -1.85 19.80
C SER A 345 -17.54 -0.44 20.44
N LYS A 346 -16.39 0.08 20.82
CA LYS A 346 -16.24 1.43 21.39
C LYS A 346 -16.19 2.54 20.34
N ILE A 347 -16.17 2.20 19.06
CA ILE A 347 -16.42 3.19 18.00
C ILE A 347 -17.91 3.50 17.98
N THR A 348 -18.30 4.65 18.54
CA THR A 348 -19.70 5.04 18.70
C THR A 348 -20.09 6.29 17.90
N ASP A 349 -19.09 7.07 17.47
CA ASP A 349 -19.34 8.37 16.82
C ASP A 349 -18.74 8.52 15.42
N VAL A 350 -17.80 7.68 15.03
CA VAL A 350 -17.15 7.71 13.70
C VAL A 350 -18.02 6.98 12.69
N ALA A 351 -18.52 7.68 11.67
CA ALA A 351 -19.26 7.05 10.59
C ALA A 351 -18.32 6.15 9.76
N VAL A 352 -18.80 4.94 9.43
CA VAL A 352 -18.00 3.91 8.73
C VAL A 352 -18.65 3.53 7.39
N LYS A 353 -17.85 3.55 6.33
CA LYS A 353 -18.22 3.10 4.99
C LYS A 353 -17.34 1.95 4.54
N ILE A 354 -17.97 0.89 4.05
CA ILE A 354 -17.31 -0.28 3.48
C ILE A 354 -17.41 -0.22 1.95
N ILE A 355 -16.31 -0.52 1.27
CA ILE A 355 -16.27 -0.68 -0.20
C ILE A 355 -15.63 -2.04 -0.51
N GLU A 356 -16.32 -2.84 -1.31
CA GLU A 356 -15.82 -4.13 -1.81
C GLU A 356 -16.02 -4.25 -3.31
N GLY A 357 -15.25 -5.11 -3.97
CA GLY A 357 -15.40 -5.45 -5.38
C GLY A 357 -16.06 -6.82 -5.53
N GLU A 358 -17.04 -6.94 -6.42
CA GLU A 358 -17.75 -8.20 -6.64
C GLU A 358 -16.83 -9.35 -7.07
N ASN A 359 -15.77 -9.04 -7.85
CA ASN A 359 -14.81 -10.00 -8.36
C ASN A 359 -13.42 -9.83 -7.69
N ASP A 360 -13.40 -9.43 -6.42
CA ASP A 360 -12.15 -9.30 -5.66
C ASP A 360 -11.66 -10.70 -5.28
N ASP A 361 -10.51 -11.10 -5.86
CA ASP A 361 -9.84 -12.38 -5.69
C ASP A 361 -8.75 -12.37 -4.61
N ILE A 362 -8.51 -11.22 -3.99
CA ILE A 362 -7.53 -11.03 -2.91
C ILE A 362 -8.25 -10.93 -1.57
N SER A 363 -9.22 -10.01 -1.44
CA SER A 363 -10.09 -9.87 -0.28
C SER A 363 -11.53 -10.08 -0.72
N GLY A 364 -12.00 -11.32 -0.63
CA GLY A 364 -13.33 -11.71 -1.14
C GLY A 364 -14.46 -10.87 -0.53
N PRO A 365 -15.53 -10.60 -1.30
CA PRO A 365 -16.69 -9.84 -0.82
C PRO A 365 -17.24 -10.46 0.48
N GLY A 366 -17.45 -9.63 1.50
CA GLY A 366 -17.83 -10.06 2.84
C GLY A 366 -16.70 -9.93 3.87
N GLN A 367 -15.44 -10.09 3.47
CA GLN A 367 -14.30 -9.99 4.39
C GLN A 367 -14.20 -8.58 5.01
N CYS A 368 -14.35 -7.54 4.21
CA CYS A 368 -14.33 -6.16 4.70
C CYS A 368 -15.67 -5.79 5.36
N LEU A 369 -16.79 -6.25 4.79
CA LEU A 369 -18.14 -6.00 5.28
C LEU A 369 -18.33 -6.48 6.72
N ALA A 370 -17.65 -7.54 7.15
CA ALA A 370 -17.65 -8.06 8.52
C ALA A 370 -17.30 -6.99 9.59
N ALA A 371 -16.66 -5.89 9.20
CA ALA A 371 -16.42 -4.76 10.11
C ALA A 371 -17.71 -4.19 10.71
N LEU A 372 -18.82 -4.21 9.96
CA LEU A 372 -20.10 -3.64 10.43
C LEU A 372 -20.70 -4.43 11.58
N ASP A 373 -20.46 -5.74 11.65
CA ASP A 373 -20.93 -6.61 12.74
C ASP A 373 -20.18 -6.34 14.05
N LEU A 374 -18.93 -5.89 13.96
CA LEU A 374 -18.09 -5.54 15.12
C LEU A 374 -18.47 -4.18 15.71
N LEU A 375 -19.05 -3.30 14.91
CA LEU A 375 -19.43 -1.93 15.27
C LEU A 375 -20.78 -1.88 16.01
N THR A 376 -20.94 -2.70 17.05
CA THR A 376 -22.20 -2.83 17.81
C THR A 376 -22.59 -1.56 18.55
N GLY A 377 -21.62 -0.70 18.90
CA GLY A 377 -21.89 0.60 19.54
C GLY A 377 -22.22 1.73 18.56
N LEU A 378 -22.08 1.50 17.23
CA LEU A 378 -22.32 2.52 16.23
C LEU A 378 -23.76 2.41 15.69
N PRO A 379 -24.54 3.50 15.65
CA PRO A 379 -25.89 3.48 15.08
C PRO A 379 -25.86 3.14 13.58
N ASP A 380 -26.88 2.44 13.09
CA ASP A 380 -26.95 2.02 11.67
C ASP A 380 -26.99 3.20 10.71
N THR A 381 -27.45 4.36 11.13
CA THR A 381 -27.43 5.61 10.34
C THR A 381 -26.00 6.11 10.04
N LYS A 382 -24.99 5.61 10.77
CA LYS A 382 -23.56 5.90 10.57
C LYS A 382 -22.82 4.76 9.87
N LYS A 383 -23.51 3.70 9.48
CA LYS A 383 -22.97 2.55 8.75
C LYS A 383 -23.39 2.60 7.29
N ALA A 384 -22.48 2.38 6.37
CA ALA A 384 -22.77 2.29 4.95
C ALA A 384 -21.89 1.25 4.29
N SER A 385 -22.38 0.61 3.23
CA SER A 385 -21.62 -0.32 2.41
C SER A 385 -21.90 -0.13 0.94
N HIS A 386 -20.95 -0.52 0.10
CA HIS A 386 -21.09 -0.55 -1.35
C HIS A 386 -20.29 -1.71 -1.92
N LEU A 387 -20.96 -2.56 -2.69
CA LEU A 387 -20.32 -3.59 -3.50
C LEU A 387 -20.26 -3.09 -4.94
N GLU A 388 -19.06 -2.90 -5.49
CA GLU A 388 -18.87 -2.42 -6.87
C GLU A 388 -19.00 -3.58 -7.86
N PRO A 389 -20.04 -3.59 -8.73
CA PRO A 389 -20.28 -4.69 -9.66
C PRO A 389 -19.13 -4.90 -10.64
N GLY A 390 -18.71 -6.15 -10.81
CA GLY A 390 -17.66 -6.59 -11.73
C GLY A 390 -16.28 -5.97 -11.46
N ALA A 391 -16.02 -5.37 -10.29
CA ALA A 391 -14.71 -4.87 -9.91
C ALA A 391 -13.88 -5.98 -9.28
N GLY A 392 -12.65 -6.17 -9.75
CA GLY A 392 -11.61 -6.89 -9.02
C GLY A 392 -10.88 -5.96 -8.05
N HIS A 393 -9.94 -6.50 -7.29
CA HIS A 393 -9.24 -5.82 -6.19
C HIS A 393 -8.69 -4.43 -6.56
N TYR A 394 -7.94 -4.32 -7.65
CA TYR A 394 -7.38 -3.02 -8.06
C TYR A 394 -8.45 -2.04 -8.57
N GLY A 395 -9.58 -2.55 -9.07
CA GLY A 395 -10.67 -1.75 -9.62
C GLY A 395 -11.42 -0.92 -8.58
N ILE A 396 -11.34 -1.28 -7.30
CA ILE A 396 -12.04 -0.58 -6.21
C ILE A 396 -11.30 0.65 -5.67
N PHE A 397 -10.02 0.84 -6.02
CA PHE A 397 -9.26 2.02 -5.61
C PHE A 397 -8.48 2.69 -6.75
N ALA A 398 -8.54 2.12 -7.97
CA ALA A 398 -7.88 2.68 -9.15
C ALA A 398 -8.73 2.50 -10.41
N GLY A 399 -8.37 3.22 -11.50
CA GLY A 399 -8.99 3.05 -12.80
C GLY A 399 -10.37 3.71 -12.96
N ARG A 400 -11.17 3.20 -13.92
CA ARG A 400 -12.43 3.84 -14.30
C ARG A 400 -13.51 3.73 -13.22
N LYS A 401 -13.75 2.51 -12.68
CA LYS A 401 -14.77 2.28 -11.65
C LYS A 401 -14.53 3.10 -10.39
N TRP A 402 -13.27 3.19 -9.98
CA TRP A 402 -12.89 4.10 -8.90
C TRP A 402 -13.29 5.54 -9.19
N ARG A 403 -12.90 6.09 -10.36
CA ARG A 403 -13.14 7.50 -10.68
C ARG A 403 -14.61 7.83 -10.87
N GLU A 404 -15.37 6.95 -11.53
CA GLU A 404 -16.74 7.23 -11.94
C GLU A 404 -17.78 6.86 -10.87
N ASN A 405 -17.55 5.78 -10.11
CA ASN A 405 -18.53 5.23 -9.17
C ASN A 405 -18.10 5.42 -7.72
N ILE A 406 -16.93 4.91 -7.34
CA ILE A 406 -16.55 4.77 -5.92
C ILE A 406 -16.11 6.10 -5.31
N ARG A 407 -15.22 6.83 -6.01
CA ARG A 407 -14.72 8.13 -5.52
C ARG A 407 -15.86 9.12 -5.20
N PRO A 408 -16.89 9.33 -6.05
CA PRO A 408 -18.01 10.20 -5.70
C PRO A 408 -18.69 9.79 -4.40
N LEU A 409 -18.96 8.48 -4.21
CA LEU A 409 -19.57 7.95 -2.99
C LEU A 409 -18.74 8.24 -1.74
N ILE A 410 -17.41 8.24 -1.86
CA ILE A 410 -16.51 8.55 -0.74
C ILE A 410 -16.51 10.06 -0.45
N ILE A 411 -16.47 10.91 -1.47
CA ILE A 411 -16.55 12.38 -1.32
C ILE A 411 -17.86 12.79 -0.66
N ASP A 412 -18.99 12.24 -1.11
CA ASP A 412 -20.30 12.53 -0.55
C ASP A 412 -20.40 12.03 0.92
N PHE A 413 -19.82 10.87 1.21
CA PHE A 413 -19.76 10.34 2.55
C PHE A 413 -18.91 11.21 3.48
N MET A 414 -17.76 11.70 3.04
CA MET A 414 -16.94 12.66 3.79
C MET A 414 -17.72 13.97 4.03
N ALA A 415 -18.39 14.51 3.01
CA ALA A 415 -19.17 15.73 3.13
C ALA A 415 -20.31 15.61 4.16
N SER A 416 -21.00 14.47 4.17
CA SER A 416 -22.10 14.18 5.08
C SER A 416 -21.66 13.98 6.54
N ASN A 417 -20.36 13.66 6.76
CA ASN A 417 -19.80 13.37 8.06
C ASN A 417 -18.68 14.33 8.48
N ALA A 418 -18.60 15.51 7.83
CA ALA A 418 -17.60 16.50 8.17
C ALA A 418 -17.84 17.06 9.58
N ARG A 419 -16.79 17.05 10.42
CA ARG A 419 -16.84 17.71 11.74
C ARG A 419 -16.59 19.21 11.55
N THR A 420 -17.45 20.04 12.13
CA THR A 420 -17.23 21.49 12.26
C THR A 420 -16.47 21.75 13.54
N THR A 421 -15.27 22.32 13.47
CA THR A 421 -14.61 22.89 14.65
C THR A 421 -15.47 24.03 15.16
N SER A 422 -16.08 23.88 16.34
CA SER A 422 -16.74 24.99 17.05
C SER A 422 -15.67 25.93 17.60
N THR A 423 -15.15 26.81 16.75
CA THR A 423 -14.39 27.99 17.16
C THR A 423 -15.37 29.10 17.57
N ASN A 424 -16.08 28.90 18.66
CA ASN A 424 -16.82 30.01 19.30
C ASN A 424 -17.37 29.58 20.69
N ALA A 425 -16.47 29.52 21.67
CA ALA A 425 -16.91 29.56 23.08
C ALA A 425 -15.80 30.15 23.97
N ALA A 426 -15.30 31.35 23.65
CA ALA A 426 -14.45 32.11 24.57
C ALA A 426 -14.42 33.60 24.24
N ASN A 427 -15.56 34.23 23.88
CA ASN A 427 -15.62 35.69 23.82
C ASN A 427 -17.04 36.21 24.13
N SER A 428 -17.62 35.77 25.26
CA SER A 428 -18.81 36.42 25.80
C SER A 428 -18.84 36.39 27.33
N ASN A 429 -17.74 36.76 28.00
CA ASN A 429 -17.78 37.15 29.43
C ASN A 429 -16.61 38.12 29.73
N SER A 430 -16.69 39.32 29.14
CA SER A 430 -16.00 40.49 29.69
C SER A 430 -16.72 41.76 29.23
N ALA A 431 -17.99 41.95 29.68
CA ALA A 431 -18.63 43.22 29.71
C ALA A 431 -19.84 43.12 30.66
N ALA A 432 -19.63 43.25 31.95
CA ALA A 432 -20.54 43.74 32.95
C ALA A 432 -19.75 44.27 34.16
#